data_ec9fe51270edd0c5a456dbc594fd370b
#
_entry.id   ec9fe51270edd0c5a456dbc594fd370b
#
_cell.length_a   1.000
_cell.length_b   1.000
_cell.length_c   1.000
_cell.angle_alpha   90.00
_cell.angle_beta   90.00
_cell.angle_gamma   90.00
#
_symmetry.space_group_name_H-M   'P 1'
#
loop_
_entity.id
_entity.type
_entity.pdbx_description
1 polymer ?
#
loop_
_entity_poly.entity_id
_entity_poly.type
_entity_poly.pdbx_seq_one_letter_code
_entity_poly.pdbx_strand_id
1 'polypeptide(L)'
;MNATEEEAFNLVTNYLNGKHMKIVKSEANAHIEAEFGSIWSLSPSNEKGIVEIQLAERKKGSLINITLDFSSTIILAAAVTISTAIILFSFLTNISRMDAYRSALLAFGLLPALLLGTAAYSFLATRKKILEEFNMFVQSLYSKKD
;
A
#
# COMPACT_ATOMS: atom_id res chain seq x y z
N MET A 1 -3.04 21.73 -12.75
CA MET A 1 -2.60 22.71 -11.74
C MET A 1 -1.85 23.82 -12.44
N ASN A 2 -2.18 25.13 -12.18
CA ASN A 2 -1.49 26.27 -12.80
C ASN A 2 -0.26 26.72 -11.98
N ALA A 3 0.41 25.80 -11.29
CA ALA A 3 1.65 26.03 -10.57
C ALA A 3 2.84 25.65 -11.46
N THR A 4 3.96 26.29 -11.25
CA THR A 4 5.23 25.85 -11.86
C THR A 4 5.59 24.45 -11.32
N GLU A 5 6.48 23.74 -12.02
CA GLU A 5 6.98 22.43 -11.54
C GLU A 5 7.58 22.53 -10.14
N GLU A 6 8.36 23.58 -9.88
CA GLU A 6 8.97 23.82 -8.58
C GLU A 6 7.94 24.09 -7.47
N GLU A 7 6.92 24.90 -7.74
CA GLU A 7 5.82 25.12 -6.78
C GLU A 7 5.05 23.83 -6.51
N ALA A 8 4.76 23.05 -7.55
CA ALA A 8 4.09 21.77 -7.44
C ALA A 8 4.92 20.77 -6.60
N PHE A 9 6.23 20.71 -6.86
CA PHE A 9 7.17 19.87 -6.12
C PHE A 9 7.19 20.23 -4.64
N ASN A 10 7.32 21.50 -4.31
CA ASN A 10 7.34 21.98 -2.93
C ASN A 10 6.02 21.70 -2.21
N LEU A 11 4.88 21.88 -2.86
CA LEU A 11 3.57 21.59 -2.29
C LEU A 11 3.41 20.08 -2.00
N VAL A 12 3.80 19.22 -2.93
CA VAL A 12 3.76 17.77 -2.75
C VAL A 12 4.70 17.33 -1.63
N THR A 13 5.92 17.83 -1.60
CA THR A 13 6.91 17.54 -0.55
C THR A 13 6.37 17.92 0.84
N ASN A 14 5.79 19.11 0.97
CA ASN A 14 5.18 19.56 2.22
C ASN A 14 3.98 18.69 2.62
N TYR A 15 3.16 18.27 1.66
CA TYR A 15 2.06 17.36 1.92
C TYR A 15 2.54 16.01 2.46
N LEU A 16 3.53 15.38 1.80
CA LEU A 16 4.10 14.10 2.23
C LEU A 16 4.70 14.18 3.64
N ASN A 17 5.45 15.24 3.92
CA ASN A 17 6.00 15.49 5.26
C ASN A 17 4.90 15.69 6.31
N GLY A 18 3.84 16.43 5.98
CA GLY A 18 2.69 16.64 6.85
C GLY A 18 1.89 15.36 7.14
N LYS A 19 1.99 14.36 6.25
CA LYS A 19 1.42 13.02 6.43
C LYS A 19 2.40 12.03 7.10
N HIS A 20 3.55 12.50 7.54
CA HIS A 20 4.62 11.68 8.13
C HIS A 20 5.10 10.55 7.20
N MET A 21 5.02 10.74 5.89
CA MET A 21 5.59 9.82 4.92
C MET A 21 7.09 10.07 4.81
N LYS A 22 7.88 8.99 4.78
CA LYS A 22 9.33 9.08 4.70
C LYS A 22 9.76 9.22 3.25
N ILE A 23 10.26 10.38 2.83
CA ILE A 23 10.82 10.56 1.50
C ILE A 23 12.10 9.74 1.39
N VAL A 24 12.13 8.80 0.44
CA VAL A 24 13.24 7.87 0.20
C VAL A 24 14.13 8.37 -0.93
N LYS A 25 13.49 8.90 -1.98
CA LYS A 25 14.18 9.44 -3.15
C LYS A 25 13.49 10.71 -3.60
N SER A 26 14.26 11.67 -4.04
CA SER A 26 13.76 12.94 -4.56
C SER A 26 14.71 13.43 -5.65
N GLU A 27 14.17 13.59 -6.84
CA GLU A 27 14.86 14.23 -7.98
C GLU A 27 14.19 15.59 -8.18
N ALA A 28 14.98 16.65 -8.14
CA ALA A 28 14.47 18.02 -8.12
C ALA A 28 13.47 18.24 -9.26
N ASN A 29 12.28 18.68 -8.88
CA ASN A 29 11.16 19.09 -9.72
C ASN A 29 10.52 18.00 -10.60
N ALA A 30 10.99 16.75 -10.56
CA ALA A 30 10.52 15.71 -11.47
C ALA A 30 9.90 14.50 -10.78
N HIS A 31 10.53 13.99 -9.70
CA HIS A 31 10.18 12.70 -9.15
C HIS A 31 10.36 12.65 -7.63
N ILE A 32 9.41 12.07 -6.92
CA ILE A 32 9.46 11.85 -5.47
C ILE A 32 9.00 10.43 -5.18
N GLU A 33 9.79 9.70 -4.41
CA GLU A 33 9.40 8.42 -3.82
C GLU A 33 9.29 8.59 -2.30
N ALA A 34 8.18 8.18 -1.72
CA ALA A 34 8.00 8.21 -0.27
C ALA A 34 7.40 6.91 0.25
N GLU A 35 7.93 6.43 1.36
CA GLU A 35 7.37 5.29 2.10
C GLU A 35 6.20 5.74 2.97
N PHE A 36 5.14 4.94 3.00
CA PHE A 36 3.99 5.10 3.88
C PHE A 36 3.62 3.80 4.57
N GLY A 37 2.83 3.90 5.64
CA GLY A 37 2.31 2.75 6.38
C GLY A 37 3.36 2.00 7.20
N SER A 38 2.99 0.81 7.68
CA SER A 38 3.84 -0.04 8.51
C SER A 38 3.56 -1.52 8.24
N ILE A 39 4.61 -2.34 8.17
CA ILE A 39 4.51 -3.81 8.07
C ILE A 39 3.83 -4.41 9.32
N TRP A 40 3.98 -3.75 10.47
CA TRP A 40 3.46 -4.22 11.76
C TRP A 40 2.14 -3.58 12.15
N SER A 41 1.49 -2.86 11.23
CA SER A 41 0.20 -2.25 11.52
C SER A 41 -0.90 -3.30 11.51
N LEU A 42 -1.66 -3.36 12.61
CA LEU A 42 -2.90 -4.15 12.68
C LEU A 42 -4.09 -3.41 12.07
N SER A 43 -3.90 -2.18 11.60
CA SER A 43 -4.96 -1.41 10.96
C SER A 43 -5.07 -1.80 9.48
N PRO A 44 -6.24 -2.23 9.01
CA PRO A 44 -6.45 -2.68 7.63
C PRO A 44 -6.33 -1.57 6.58
N SER A 45 -5.99 -0.36 6.94
CA SER A 45 -5.79 0.77 6.01
C SER A 45 -4.43 1.45 6.20
N ASN A 46 -3.43 0.71 6.67
CA ASN A 46 -2.09 1.25 6.94
C ASN A 46 -0.97 0.28 6.53
N GLU A 47 -1.19 -0.44 5.43
CA GLU A 47 -0.18 -1.33 4.85
C GLU A 47 1.02 -0.52 4.37
N LYS A 48 2.21 -1.10 4.52
CA LYS A 48 3.44 -0.48 4.02
C LYS A 48 3.48 -0.50 2.49
N GLY A 49 3.84 0.62 1.91
CA GLY A 49 4.04 0.75 0.47
C GLY A 49 4.91 1.96 0.14
N ILE A 50 5.12 2.14 -1.15
CA ILE A 50 5.83 3.29 -1.71
C ILE A 50 4.84 4.06 -2.58
N VAL A 51 4.76 5.37 -2.38
CA VAL A 51 4.12 6.28 -3.32
C VAL A 51 5.20 6.90 -4.19
N GLU A 52 5.03 6.73 -5.49
CA GLU A 52 5.85 7.35 -6.52
C GLU A 52 5.06 8.47 -7.16
N ILE A 53 5.60 9.67 -7.15
CA ILE A 53 4.97 10.87 -7.69
C ILE A 53 5.87 11.43 -8.76
N GLN A 54 5.35 11.47 -9.98
CA GLN A 54 6.02 12.05 -11.13
C GLN A 54 5.33 13.37 -11.49
N LEU A 55 6.13 14.41 -11.60
CA LEU A 55 5.71 15.72 -12.02
C LEU A 55 6.14 15.93 -13.48
N ALA A 56 5.23 16.41 -14.29
CA ALA A 56 5.51 16.72 -15.69
C ALA A 56 4.93 18.07 -16.08
N GLU A 57 5.72 18.90 -16.72
CA GLU A 57 5.28 20.19 -17.23
C GLU A 57 4.28 20.02 -18.38
N ARG A 58 3.23 20.83 -18.37
CA ARG A 58 2.29 20.97 -19.48
C ARG A 58 2.15 22.44 -19.89
N LYS A 59 1.72 22.69 -21.11
CA LYS A 59 1.46 24.05 -21.65
C LYS A 59 0.60 24.94 -20.76
N LYS A 60 -0.17 24.36 -19.82
CA LYS A 60 -1.01 25.09 -18.84
C LYS A 60 -0.89 24.43 -17.45
N GLY A 61 0.32 24.43 -16.87
CA GLY A 61 0.55 23.96 -15.52
C GLY A 61 1.24 22.60 -15.42
N SER A 62 1.17 21.94 -14.28
CA SER A 62 1.86 20.68 -13.99
C SER A 62 0.89 19.51 -13.92
N LEU A 63 1.29 18.37 -14.50
CA LEU A 63 0.64 17.08 -14.35
C LEU A 63 1.29 16.34 -13.18
N ILE A 64 0.48 15.77 -12.32
CA ILE A 64 0.94 14.94 -11.21
C ILE A 64 0.45 13.51 -11.47
N ASN A 65 1.37 12.59 -11.73
CA ASN A 65 1.11 11.16 -11.80
C ASN A 65 1.45 10.51 -10.47
N ILE A 66 0.57 9.64 -9.98
CA ILE A 66 0.76 8.95 -8.72
C ILE A 66 0.68 7.46 -8.97
N THR A 67 1.72 6.75 -8.59
CA THR A 67 1.78 5.29 -8.59
C THR A 67 1.96 4.80 -7.17
N LEU A 68 1.19 3.77 -6.78
CA LEU A 68 1.33 3.12 -5.48
C LEU A 68 1.91 1.73 -5.70
N ASP A 69 3.05 1.46 -5.08
CA ASP A 69 3.72 0.17 -5.11
C ASP A 69 3.65 -0.51 -3.74
N PHE A 70 3.08 -1.72 -3.73
CA PHE A 70 2.98 -2.60 -2.58
C PHE A 70 3.77 -3.91 -2.77
N SER A 71 4.66 -3.98 -3.75
CA SER A 71 5.35 -5.21 -4.14
C SER A 71 6.02 -5.90 -2.95
N SER A 72 6.72 -5.15 -2.10
CA SER A 72 7.41 -5.71 -0.92
C SER A 72 6.45 -6.35 0.07
N THR A 73 5.32 -5.71 0.32
CA THR A 73 4.31 -6.19 1.28
C THR A 73 3.51 -7.36 0.70
N ILE A 74 3.24 -7.37 -0.60
CA ILE A 74 2.63 -8.51 -1.30
C ILE A 74 3.54 -9.75 -1.23
N ILE A 75 4.83 -9.59 -1.49
CA ILE A 75 5.81 -10.68 -1.41
C ILE A 75 5.87 -11.23 0.03
N LEU A 76 5.90 -10.37 1.03
CA LEU A 76 5.89 -10.78 2.44
C LEU A 76 4.60 -11.53 2.79
N ALA A 77 3.44 -11.03 2.41
CA ALA A 77 2.15 -11.67 2.66
C ALA A 77 2.08 -13.05 1.99
N ALA A 78 2.57 -13.17 0.75
CA ALA A 78 2.65 -14.45 0.05
C ALA A 78 3.60 -15.43 0.75
N ALA A 79 4.78 -14.98 1.17
CA ALA A 79 5.75 -15.80 1.89
C ALA A 79 5.19 -16.33 3.22
N VAL A 80 4.52 -15.47 4.00
CA VAL A 80 3.85 -15.87 5.25
C VAL A 80 2.76 -16.89 4.99
N THR A 81 1.93 -16.66 3.96
CA THR A 81 0.84 -17.59 3.62
C THR A 81 1.37 -18.97 3.19
N ILE A 82 2.39 -19.00 2.33
CA ILE A 82 3.02 -20.24 1.87
C ILE A 82 3.67 -20.97 3.05
N SER A 83 4.41 -20.26 3.90
CA SER A 83 5.06 -20.87 5.08
C SER A 83 4.02 -21.46 6.05
N THR A 84 2.93 -20.74 6.28
CA THR A 84 1.80 -21.23 7.10
C THR A 84 1.20 -22.49 6.49
N ALA A 85 0.95 -22.51 5.19
CA ALA A 85 0.41 -23.68 4.50
C ALA A 85 1.34 -24.90 4.61
N ILE A 86 2.66 -24.73 4.47
CA ILE A 86 3.65 -25.81 4.61
C ILE A 86 3.65 -26.36 6.04
N ILE A 87 3.66 -25.50 7.07
CA ILE A 87 3.63 -25.90 8.47
C ILE A 87 2.36 -26.71 8.76
N LEU A 88 1.21 -26.21 8.31
CA LEU A 88 -0.08 -26.86 8.49
C LEU A 88 -0.14 -28.22 7.78
N PHE A 89 0.37 -28.31 6.55
CA PHE A 89 0.45 -29.57 5.82
C PHE A 89 1.34 -30.59 6.53
N SER A 90 2.51 -30.15 7.04
CA SER A 90 3.41 -31.00 7.81
C SER A 90 2.77 -31.51 9.10
N PHE A 91 1.93 -30.71 9.73
CA PHE A 91 1.17 -31.12 10.93
C PHE A 91 0.12 -32.15 10.58
N LEU A 92 -0.61 -31.96 9.46
CA LEU A 92 -1.64 -32.87 8.97
C LEU A 92 -1.09 -34.28 8.66
N THR A 93 0.11 -34.38 8.08
CA THR A 93 0.73 -35.65 7.74
C THR A 93 1.11 -36.49 8.97
N ASN A 94 1.20 -35.89 10.15
CA ASN A 94 1.51 -36.55 11.42
C ASN A 94 0.26 -36.98 12.22
N ILE A 95 -0.96 -36.65 11.78
CA ILE A 95 -2.20 -37.01 12.47
C ILE A 95 -2.68 -38.35 11.95
N SER A 96 -2.63 -39.38 12.82
CA SER A 96 -2.96 -40.78 12.48
C SER A 96 -4.45 -41.12 12.58
N ARG A 97 -5.31 -40.23 13.08
CA ARG A 97 -6.75 -40.47 13.27
C ARG A 97 -7.60 -39.75 12.21
N MET A 98 -8.37 -40.53 11.45
CA MET A 98 -9.11 -40.08 10.27
C MET A 98 -10.16 -39.00 10.54
N ASP A 99 -10.83 -38.98 11.70
CA ASP A 99 -11.85 -37.99 12.04
C ASP A 99 -11.22 -36.61 12.45
N ALA A 100 -10.11 -36.70 13.19
CA ALA A 100 -9.30 -35.53 13.49
C ALA A 100 -8.67 -34.92 12.23
N TYR A 101 -8.33 -35.76 11.24
CA TYR A 101 -7.78 -35.34 9.95
C TYR A 101 -8.78 -34.50 9.13
N ARG A 102 -10.05 -34.91 9.04
CA ARG A 102 -11.09 -34.16 8.32
C ARG A 102 -11.38 -32.80 8.94
N SER A 103 -11.51 -32.75 10.27
CA SER A 103 -11.75 -31.50 10.99
C SER A 103 -10.56 -30.55 10.87
N ALA A 104 -9.34 -31.09 10.94
CA ALA A 104 -8.13 -30.33 10.74
C ALA A 104 -8.01 -29.81 9.30
N LEU A 105 -8.35 -30.60 8.29
CA LEU A 105 -8.28 -30.22 6.88
C LEU A 105 -9.21 -29.02 6.57
N LEU A 106 -10.41 -29.00 7.16
CA LEU A 106 -11.34 -27.87 7.05
C LEU A 106 -10.80 -26.61 7.74
N ALA A 107 -10.31 -26.74 8.98
CA ALA A 107 -9.77 -25.61 9.73
C ALA A 107 -8.51 -25.04 9.04
N PHE A 108 -7.64 -25.91 8.56
CA PHE A 108 -6.35 -25.53 7.96
C PHE A 108 -6.47 -25.07 6.50
N GLY A 109 -7.44 -25.54 5.74
CA GLY A 109 -7.72 -25.04 4.40
C GLY A 109 -8.30 -23.63 4.40
N LEU A 110 -9.09 -23.28 5.41
CA LEU A 110 -9.69 -21.96 5.57
C LEU A 110 -8.68 -20.89 6.01
N LEU A 111 -7.68 -21.26 6.79
CA LEU A 111 -6.76 -20.30 7.41
C LEU A 111 -5.90 -19.55 6.38
N PRO A 112 -5.25 -20.18 5.39
CA PRO A 112 -4.57 -19.49 4.30
C PRO A 112 -5.51 -18.63 3.45
N ALA A 113 -6.74 -19.09 3.20
CA ALA A 113 -7.74 -18.31 2.46
C ALA A 113 -8.16 -17.05 3.20
N LEU A 114 -8.34 -17.13 4.52
CA LEU A 114 -8.62 -15.97 5.37
C LEU A 114 -7.44 -14.98 5.39
N LEU A 115 -6.21 -15.47 5.49
CA LEU A 115 -5.01 -14.64 5.46
C LEU A 115 -4.88 -13.88 4.12
N LEU A 116 -5.11 -14.56 3.00
CA LEU A 116 -5.10 -13.92 1.69
C LEU A 116 -6.24 -12.92 1.54
N GLY A 117 -7.45 -13.25 2.01
CA GLY A 117 -8.61 -12.37 1.97
C GLY A 117 -8.40 -11.10 2.79
N THR A 118 -7.86 -11.23 4.01
CA THR A 118 -7.55 -10.07 4.87
C THR A 118 -6.44 -9.21 4.28
N ALA A 119 -5.39 -9.81 3.72
CA ALA A 119 -4.33 -9.07 3.05
C ALA A 119 -4.88 -8.30 1.83
N ALA A 120 -5.65 -8.95 0.96
CA ALA A 120 -6.24 -8.30 -0.21
C ALA A 120 -7.16 -7.14 0.19
N TYR A 121 -8.00 -7.34 1.22
CA TYR A 121 -8.85 -6.28 1.76
C TYR A 121 -8.02 -5.08 2.28
N SER A 122 -6.97 -5.36 3.04
CA SER A 122 -6.09 -4.35 3.61
C SER A 122 -5.39 -3.53 2.52
N PHE A 123 -4.89 -4.16 1.45
CA PHE A 123 -4.32 -3.46 0.29
C PHE A 123 -5.33 -2.54 -0.38
N LEU A 124 -6.53 -3.06 -0.67
CA LEU A 124 -7.57 -2.27 -1.32
C LEU A 124 -7.99 -1.07 -0.47
N ALA A 125 -8.14 -1.27 0.85
CA ALA A 125 -8.48 -0.22 1.79
C ALA A 125 -7.38 0.85 1.88
N THR A 126 -6.10 0.45 1.97
CA THR A 126 -4.97 1.37 2.00
C THR A 126 -4.85 2.16 0.70
N ARG A 127 -4.93 1.47 -0.44
CA ARG A 127 -4.90 2.10 -1.76
C ARG A 127 -6.00 3.16 -1.91
N LYS A 128 -7.22 2.79 -1.56
CA LYS A 128 -8.37 3.69 -1.64
C LYS A 128 -8.17 4.92 -0.77
N LYS A 129 -7.77 4.73 0.49
CA LYS A 129 -7.51 5.81 1.44
C LYS A 129 -6.48 6.80 0.91
N ILE A 130 -5.32 6.32 0.44
CA ILE A 130 -4.24 7.19 -0.05
C ILE A 130 -4.68 7.98 -1.27
N LEU A 131 -5.36 7.32 -2.23
CA LEU A 131 -5.85 7.99 -3.43
C LEU A 131 -6.91 9.05 -3.11
N GLU A 132 -7.82 8.78 -2.18
CA GLU A 132 -8.82 9.74 -1.72
C GLU A 132 -8.17 10.94 -1.02
N GLU A 133 -7.24 10.70 -0.10
CA GLU A 133 -6.51 11.76 0.59
C GLU A 133 -5.71 12.63 -0.37
N PHE A 134 -5.07 12.01 -1.36
CA PHE A 134 -4.31 12.75 -2.37
C PHE A 134 -5.23 13.55 -3.30
N ASN A 135 -6.37 12.98 -3.69
CA ASN A 135 -7.35 13.69 -4.50
C ASN A 135 -7.92 14.91 -3.76
N MET A 136 -8.22 14.77 -2.47
CA MET A 136 -8.65 15.90 -1.62
C MET A 136 -7.56 16.98 -1.54
N PHE A 137 -6.29 16.58 -1.40
CA PHE A 137 -5.17 17.52 -1.43
C PHE A 137 -5.10 18.28 -2.75
N VAL A 138 -5.14 17.58 -3.88
CA VAL A 138 -5.12 18.22 -5.21
C VAL A 138 -6.32 19.15 -5.38
N GLN A 139 -7.52 18.75 -4.98
CA GLN A 139 -8.70 19.61 -5.04
C GLN A 139 -8.56 20.86 -4.18
N SER A 140 -7.96 20.76 -3.00
CA SER A 140 -7.70 21.90 -2.11
C SER A 140 -6.76 22.95 -2.75
N LEU A 141 -5.85 22.51 -3.63
CA LEU A 141 -4.98 23.41 -4.38
C LEU A 141 -5.71 24.18 -5.47
N TYR A 142 -6.78 23.63 -6.03
CA TYR A 142 -7.64 24.32 -6.99
C TYR A 142 -8.57 25.32 -6.31
N SER A 143 -9.16 24.95 -5.17
CA SER A 143 -10.13 25.78 -4.43
C SER A 143 -9.54 27.03 -3.77
N LYS A 144 -8.23 27.09 -3.53
CA LYS A 144 -7.57 28.25 -2.92
C LYS A 144 -7.31 29.41 -3.89
N LYS A 145 -7.65 29.27 -5.16
CA LYS A 145 -7.36 30.24 -6.24
C LYS A 145 -8.58 31.04 -6.72
N ASP A 146 -9.76 30.79 -6.18
CA ASP A 146 -10.96 31.59 -6.33
C ASP A 146 -11.13 32.53 -5.11
#